data_10745bfe31efa7cb640067635754a216
#
_entry.id   10745bfe31efa7cb640067635754a216
#
_cell.length_a   1.000
_cell.length_b   1.000
_cell.length_c   1.000
_cell.angle_alpha   90.00
_cell.angle_beta   90.00
_cell.angle_gamma   90.00
#
_symmetry.space_group_name_H-M   'P 1'
#
loop_
_entity.id
_entity.type
_entity.pdbx_description
1 polymer ?
#
loop_
_entity_poly.entity_id
_entity_poly.type
_entity_poly.pdbx_seq_one_letter_code
_entity_poly.pdbx_strand_id
1 'polypeptide(L)'
;MTILGIQLKALSRASLIHKKKVMVLDDWGPFDDGFEEASLTKGSEDEVQFWLAEELQKQNKVKILDSISLEELGRIIFQERQDVNKPSSLVKLPKDFYFKVSALIKDLKMRKDLESLEQLKKASQLINEIISIRTRKIIELAFLGITDQEILDRLTAEEILVYKNIKYIIEHSIGDIIGNTAN
;
A
#
# COMPACT_ATOMS: atom_id res chain seq x y z
N MET A 1 -2.92 -12.44 18.30
CA MET A 1 -2.71 -11.88 16.95
C MET A 1 -3.44 -12.78 15.97
N THR A 2 -4.33 -12.24 15.13
CA THR A 2 -5.10 -13.03 14.17
C THR A 2 -4.21 -13.50 13.01
N ILE A 3 -4.57 -14.62 12.35
CA ILE A 3 -3.86 -15.14 11.15
C ILE A 3 -3.76 -14.05 10.08
N LEU A 4 -4.85 -13.33 9.81
CA LEU A 4 -4.87 -12.18 8.89
C LEU A 4 -3.82 -11.12 9.28
N GLY A 5 -3.70 -10.79 10.57
CA GLY A 5 -2.70 -9.83 11.04
C GLY A 5 -1.25 -10.29 10.82
N ILE A 6 -0.99 -11.60 10.90
CA ILE A 6 0.33 -12.17 10.59
C ILE A 6 0.62 -12.05 9.09
N GLN A 7 -0.35 -12.38 8.24
CA GLN A 7 -0.23 -12.32 6.78
C GLN A 7 -0.01 -10.88 6.30
N LEU A 8 -0.76 -9.90 6.82
CA LEU A 8 -0.58 -8.48 6.50
C LEU A 8 0.81 -7.98 6.92
N LYS A 9 1.32 -8.40 8.09
CA LYS A 9 2.69 -8.07 8.50
C LYS A 9 3.75 -8.73 7.61
N ALA A 10 3.52 -9.94 7.13
CA ALA A 10 4.42 -10.61 6.19
C ALA A 10 4.49 -9.86 4.86
N LEU A 11 3.35 -9.42 4.31
CA LEU A 11 3.31 -8.57 3.10
C LEU A 11 4.07 -7.25 3.30
N SER A 12 3.84 -6.58 4.44
CA SER A 12 4.55 -5.33 4.77
C SER A 12 6.07 -5.53 4.91
N ARG A 13 6.53 -6.67 5.41
CA ARG A 13 7.97 -6.98 5.49
C ARG A 13 8.55 -7.35 4.12
N ALA A 14 7.80 -8.10 3.31
CA ALA A 14 8.22 -8.44 1.96
C ALA A 14 8.44 -7.19 1.09
N SER A 15 7.65 -6.11 1.31
CA SER A 15 7.83 -4.86 0.56
C SER A 15 9.14 -4.13 0.88
N LEU A 16 9.79 -4.40 2.02
CA LEU A 16 11.08 -3.78 2.38
C LEU A 16 12.24 -4.24 1.50
N ILE A 17 12.16 -5.45 0.93
CA ILE A 17 13.20 -6.01 0.05
C ILE A 17 12.98 -5.68 -1.43
N HIS A 18 11.83 -5.10 -1.81
CA HIS A 18 11.61 -4.66 -3.18
C HIS A 18 12.51 -3.48 -3.53
N LYS A 19 13.11 -3.54 -4.72
CA LYS A 19 13.94 -2.43 -5.24
C LYS A 19 13.08 -1.20 -5.53
N LYS A 20 13.64 -0.04 -5.25
CA LYS A 20 13.05 1.29 -5.49
C LYS A 20 14.01 2.16 -6.26
N LYS A 21 13.47 2.92 -7.21
CA LYS A 21 14.25 3.92 -7.94
C LYS A 21 14.59 5.09 -7.04
N VAL A 22 15.86 5.42 -7.03
CA VAL A 22 16.39 6.55 -6.26
C VAL A 22 17.23 7.44 -7.15
N MET A 23 17.22 8.75 -6.88
CA MET A 23 18.20 9.69 -7.38
C MET A 23 19.35 9.77 -6.38
N VAL A 24 20.55 9.52 -6.83
CA VAL A 24 21.74 9.58 -5.98
C VAL A 24 22.19 11.04 -5.82
N LEU A 25 22.18 11.53 -4.58
CA LEU A 25 22.55 12.91 -4.25
C LEU A 25 24.04 13.05 -3.90
N ASP A 26 24.67 11.97 -3.43
CA ASP A 26 26.07 11.92 -3.06
C ASP A 26 26.60 10.49 -3.21
N ASP A 27 27.90 10.35 -3.54
CA ASP A 27 28.53 9.06 -3.75
C ASP A 27 28.44 8.18 -2.48
N TRP A 28 28.15 6.90 -2.69
CA TRP A 28 28.03 5.95 -1.59
C TRP A 28 28.38 4.52 -2.05
N GLY A 29 29.16 3.81 -1.22
CA GLY A 29 29.58 2.43 -1.47
C GLY A 29 31.10 2.31 -1.59
N PRO A 30 31.65 1.13 -1.93
CA PRO A 30 30.90 -0.11 -2.18
C PRO A 30 30.26 -0.70 -0.92
N PHE A 31 29.12 -1.35 -1.08
CA PHE A 31 28.34 -1.96 -0.01
C PHE A 31 27.73 -3.28 -0.49
N ASP A 32 27.89 -4.33 0.31
CA ASP A 32 27.19 -5.60 0.09
C ASP A 32 25.83 -5.57 0.78
N ASP A 33 24.75 -5.61 0.02
CA ASP A 33 23.37 -5.59 0.53
C ASP A 33 22.85 -6.99 0.93
N GLY A 34 23.74 -7.98 0.88
CA GLY A 34 23.45 -9.39 1.12
C GLY A 34 22.96 -10.16 -0.11
N PHE A 35 22.83 -9.49 -1.25
CA PHE A 35 22.46 -10.08 -2.55
C PHE A 35 23.47 -9.72 -3.65
N GLU A 36 23.92 -8.47 -3.65
CA GLU A 36 24.89 -7.96 -4.62
C GLU A 36 25.70 -6.80 -4.01
N GLU A 37 26.88 -6.56 -4.58
CA GLU A 37 27.69 -5.39 -4.21
C GLU A 37 27.14 -4.16 -4.92
N ALA A 38 26.69 -3.16 -4.14
CA ALA A 38 26.12 -1.92 -4.64
C ALA A 38 27.09 -0.76 -4.46
N SER A 39 27.24 0.09 -5.49
CA SER A 39 27.90 1.37 -5.43
C SER A 39 27.04 2.41 -6.13
N LEU A 40 26.82 3.55 -5.49
CA LEU A 40 25.96 4.60 -5.99
C LEU A 40 26.81 5.81 -6.36
N THR A 41 26.66 6.32 -7.59
CA THR A 41 27.40 7.47 -8.10
C THR A 41 26.49 8.71 -8.12
N LYS A 42 26.99 9.81 -7.58
CA LYS A 42 26.26 11.09 -7.54
C LYS A 42 25.71 11.51 -8.90
N GLY A 43 24.43 11.87 -8.93
CA GLY A 43 23.71 12.32 -10.12
C GLY A 43 23.15 11.19 -10.99
N SER A 44 23.35 9.91 -10.63
CA SER A 44 22.72 8.77 -11.31
C SER A 44 21.34 8.46 -10.73
N GLU A 45 20.51 7.81 -11.54
CA GLU A 45 19.33 7.08 -11.06
C GLU A 45 19.71 5.61 -10.89
N ASP A 46 19.36 5.02 -9.76
CA ASP A 46 19.68 3.64 -9.43
C ASP A 46 18.50 2.94 -8.75
N GLU A 47 18.57 1.62 -8.63
CA GLU A 47 17.57 0.81 -7.95
C GLU A 47 18.18 0.11 -6.74
N VAL A 48 17.75 0.51 -5.55
CA VAL A 48 18.18 -0.11 -4.29
C VAL A 48 16.99 -0.65 -3.51
N GLN A 49 17.23 -1.61 -2.64
CA GLN A 49 16.18 -2.15 -1.78
C GLN A 49 15.61 -1.04 -0.90
N PHE A 50 14.29 -1.09 -0.67
CA PHE A 50 13.60 0.00 0.00
C PHE A 50 14.14 0.29 1.40
N TRP A 51 14.46 -0.74 2.20
CA TRP A 51 15.05 -0.54 3.54
C TRP A 51 16.35 0.26 3.48
N LEU A 52 17.16 0.01 2.45
CA LEU A 52 18.42 0.75 2.22
C LEU A 52 18.13 2.17 1.70
N ALA A 53 17.18 2.31 0.77
CA ALA A 53 16.76 3.62 0.26
C ALA A 53 16.25 4.54 1.38
N GLU A 54 15.45 4.01 2.34
CA GLU A 54 14.99 4.77 3.52
C GLU A 54 16.18 5.25 4.37
N GLU A 55 17.16 4.39 4.61
CA GLU A 55 18.31 4.74 5.45
C GLU A 55 19.21 5.77 4.77
N LEU A 56 19.50 5.57 3.49
CA LEU A 56 20.28 6.53 2.70
C LEU A 56 19.55 7.88 2.52
N GLN A 57 18.23 7.88 2.43
CA GLN A 57 17.45 9.12 2.38
C GLN A 57 17.54 9.91 3.69
N LYS A 58 17.54 9.26 4.86
CA LYS A 58 17.75 9.94 6.15
C LYS A 58 19.14 10.60 6.23
N GLN A 59 20.12 9.99 5.57
CA GLN A 59 21.49 10.53 5.49
C GLN A 59 21.66 11.54 4.35
N ASN A 60 20.59 11.91 3.62
CA ASN A 60 20.61 12.78 2.44
C ASN A 60 21.52 12.28 1.31
N LYS A 61 21.77 10.99 1.22
CA LYS A 61 22.57 10.36 0.16
C LYS A 61 21.76 10.08 -1.10
N VAL A 62 20.47 9.78 -0.94
CA VAL A 62 19.54 9.51 -2.04
C VAL A 62 18.21 10.20 -1.83
N LYS A 63 17.46 10.37 -2.94
CA LYS A 63 16.05 10.76 -2.94
C LYS A 63 15.23 9.68 -3.61
N ILE A 64 14.26 9.13 -2.93
CA ILE A 64 13.34 8.13 -3.50
C ILE A 64 12.46 8.82 -4.54
N LEU A 65 12.47 8.31 -5.79
CA LEU A 65 11.71 8.89 -6.90
C LEU A 65 10.28 8.33 -6.97
N ASP A 66 10.10 7.09 -6.55
CA ASP A 66 8.81 6.39 -6.59
C ASP A 66 8.01 6.64 -5.30
N SER A 67 7.63 7.90 -5.07
CA SER A 67 6.80 8.32 -3.93
C SER A 67 5.40 8.72 -4.39
N ILE A 68 4.40 8.53 -3.53
CA ILE A 68 3.03 9.02 -3.79
C ILE A 68 2.89 10.47 -3.33
N SER A 69 2.21 11.29 -4.14
CA SER A 69 1.97 12.70 -3.83
C SER A 69 0.54 12.95 -3.31
N LEU A 70 0.33 14.12 -2.66
CA LEU A 70 -1.01 14.57 -2.26
C LEU A 70 -1.95 14.76 -3.46
N GLU A 71 -1.41 15.16 -4.60
CA GLU A 71 -2.19 15.33 -5.84
C GLU A 71 -2.65 13.98 -6.38
N GLU A 72 -1.80 12.97 -6.31
CA GLU A 72 -2.14 11.61 -6.71
C GLU A 72 -3.22 11.01 -5.80
N LEU A 73 -3.10 11.20 -4.48
CA LEU A 73 -4.16 10.83 -3.54
C LEU A 73 -5.48 11.56 -3.86
N GLY A 74 -5.41 12.86 -4.21
CA GLY A 74 -6.57 13.64 -4.63
C GLY A 74 -7.22 13.11 -5.90
N ARG A 75 -6.44 12.64 -6.88
CA ARG A 75 -6.95 12.01 -8.11
C ARG A 75 -7.62 10.68 -7.82
N ILE A 76 -7.00 9.84 -6.99
CA ILE A 76 -7.55 8.54 -6.60
C ILE A 76 -8.90 8.72 -5.90
N ILE A 77 -9.00 9.61 -4.90
CA ILE A 77 -10.27 9.82 -4.18
C ILE A 77 -11.35 10.39 -5.09
N PHE A 78 -11.01 11.30 -6.00
CA PHE A 78 -11.94 11.83 -6.97
C PHE A 78 -12.55 10.71 -7.84
N GLN A 79 -11.72 9.81 -8.35
CA GLN A 79 -12.16 8.67 -9.16
C GLN A 79 -13.00 7.67 -8.33
N GLU A 80 -12.59 7.36 -7.10
CA GLU A 80 -13.33 6.44 -6.22
C GLU A 80 -14.72 7.00 -5.84
N ARG A 81 -14.87 8.33 -5.74
CA ARG A 81 -16.15 9.00 -5.45
C ARG A 81 -17.15 8.96 -6.60
N GLN A 82 -16.69 8.90 -7.85
CA GLN A 82 -17.59 8.92 -9.02
C GLN A 82 -18.60 7.76 -9.00
N ASP A 83 -18.15 6.59 -8.54
CA ASP A 83 -18.97 5.36 -8.50
C ASP A 83 -18.96 4.72 -7.10
N VAL A 84 -19.21 5.50 -6.06
CA VAL A 84 -19.16 5.06 -4.65
C VAL A 84 -20.04 3.83 -4.37
N ASN A 85 -21.20 3.75 -5.02
CA ASN A 85 -22.20 2.70 -4.79
C ASN A 85 -22.03 1.50 -5.75
N LYS A 86 -20.97 1.48 -6.56
CA LYS A 86 -20.70 0.42 -7.53
C LYS A 86 -19.46 -0.37 -7.14
N PRO A 87 -19.59 -1.53 -6.47
CA PRO A 87 -18.44 -2.25 -5.91
C PRO A 87 -17.43 -2.67 -6.98
N SER A 88 -17.88 -2.94 -8.23
CA SER A 88 -17.00 -3.29 -9.34
C SER A 88 -16.19 -2.13 -9.92
N SER A 89 -16.52 -0.86 -9.57
CA SER A 89 -15.82 0.33 -10.06
C SER A 89 -14.66 0.75 -9.16
N LEU A 90 -13.79 -0.20 -8.82
CA LEU A 90 -12.55 0.10 -8.08
C LEU A 90 -11.50 0.73 -8.99
N VAL A 91 -10.86 1.78 -8.52
CA VAL A 91 -9.68 2.34 -9.18
C VAL A 91 -8.51 1.37 -9.01
N LYS A 92 -7.78 1.10 -10.09
CA LYS A 92 -6.58 0.27 -10.02
C LYS A 92 -5.48 1.05 -9.30
N LEU A 93 -5.11 0.61 -8.10
CA LEU A 93 -4.01 1.18 -7.33
C LEU A 93 -2.67 0.53 -7.72
N PRO A 94 -1.54 1.24 -7.54
CA PRO A 94 -0.22 0.63 -7.55
C PRO A 94 -0.16 -0.53 -6.55
N LYS A 95 0.55 -1.61 -6.88
CA LYS A 95 0.65 -2.78 -6.01
C LYS A 95 1.25 -2.47 -4.63
N ASP A 96 2.09 -1.45 -4.56
CA ASP A 96 2.77 -0.97 -3.36
C ASP A 96 2.13 0.30 -2.77
N PHE A 97 0.84 0.55 -3.08
CA PHE A 97 0.11 1.75 -2.64
C PHE A 97 0.19 1.99 -1.13
N TYR A 98 -0.20 1.01 -0.31
CA TYR A 98 -0.20 1.15 1.15
C TYR A 98 1.19 1.38 1.72
N PHE A 99 2.18 0.83 1.07
CA PHE A 99 3.58 1.03 1.42
C PHE A 99 4.04 2.47 1.12
N LYS A 100 3.75 2.99 -0.08
CA LYS A 100 4.03 4.39 -0.47
C LYS A 100 3.32 5.39 0.45
N VAL A 101 2.07 5.11 0.80
CA VAL A 101 1.29 5.89 1.76
C VAL A 101 1.95 5.91 3.13
N SER A 102 2.40 4.76 3.63
CA SER A 102 3.11 4.66 4.92
C SER A 102 4.41 5.46 4.91
N ALA A 103 5.18 5.39 3.82
CA ALA A 103 6.41 6.15 3.65
C ALA A 103 6.14 7.68 3.63
N LEU A 104 5.11 8.13 2.90
CA LEU A 104 4.69 9.53 2.87
C LEU A 104 4.35 10.06 4.28
N ILE A 105 3.51 9.33 5.02
CA ILE A 105 3.12 9.71 6.39
C ILE A 105 4.34 9.79 7.31
N LYS A 106 5.26 8.84 7.18
CA LYS A 106 6.48 8.79 7.99
C LYS A 106 7.40 9.99 7.69
N ASP A 107 7.61 10.31 6.41
CA ASP A 107 8.40 11.45 5.97
C ASP A 107 7.82 12.78 6.48
N LEU A 108 6.50 13.01 6.31
CA LEU A 108 5.84 14.21 6.78
C LEU A 108 5.89 14.38 8.31
N LYS A 109 5.85 13.26 9.06
CA LYS A 109 6.01 13.30 10.54
C LYS A 109 7.44 13.66 10.98
N MET A 110 8.43 13.34 10.17
CA MET A 110 9.84 13.62 10.52
C MET A 110 10.21 15.09 10.33
N ARG A 111 9.60 15.81 9.40
CA ARG A 111 9.99 17.18 9.01
C ARG A 111 9.67 18.24 10.07
N LYS A 112 8.66 18.07 10.90
CA LYS A 112 8.30 18.91 12.07
C LYS A 112 8.05 20.43 11.80
N ASP A 113 7.95 20.85 10.53
CA ASP A 113 7.58 22.20 10.16
C ASP A 113 6.06 22.34 9.99
N LEU A 114 5.55 23.59 10.00
CA LEU A 114 4.11 23.85 9.94
C LEU A 114 3.49 23.37 8.64
N GLU A 115 4.19 23.55 7.53
CA GLU A 115 3.72 23.12 6.21
C GLU A 115 3.58 21.59 6.15
N SER A 116 4.57 20.85 6.64
CA SER A 116 4.52 19.38 6.72
C SER A 116 3.40 18.88 7.64
N LEU A 117 3.06 19.61 8.71
CA LEU A 117 1.93 19.27 9.57
C LEU A 117 0.58 19.47 8.85
N GLU A 118 0.42 20.53 8.07
CA GLU A 118 -0.77 20.75 7.25
C GLU A 118 -0.89 19.68 6.15
N GLN A 119 0.22 19.36 5.47
CA GLN A 119 0.29 18.28 4.48
C GLN A 119 -0.03 16.92 5.09
N LEU A 120 0.46 16.62 6.30
CA LEU A 120 0.17 15.40 7.05
C LEU A 120 -1.32 15.26 7.36
N LYS A 121 -1.96 16.36 7.82
CA LYS A 121 -3.40 16.39 8.08
C LYS A 121 -4.18 16.10 6.80
N LYS A 122 -3.86 16.78 5.71
CA LYS A 122 -4.50 16.59 4.41
C LYS A 122 -4.30 15.18 3.87
N ALA A 123 -3.06 14.67 3.91
CA ALA A 123 -2.74 13.29 3.51
C ALA A 123 -3.58 12.28 4.30
N SER A 124 -3.62 12.42 5.63
CA SER A 124 -4.37 11.52 6.51
C SER A 124 -5.87 11.52 6.20
N GLN A 125 -6.45 12.68 5.90
CA GLN A 125 -7.85 12.78 5.52
C GLN A 125 -8.14 12.05 4.20
N LEU A 126 -7.34 12.31 3.14
CA LEU A 126 -7.48 11.67 1.84
C LEU A 126 -7.32 10.14 1.94
N ILE A 127 -6.29 9.69 2.66
CA ILE A 127 -6.01 8.26 2.84
C ILE A 127 -7.15 7.56 3.58
N ASN A 128 -7.64 8.13 4.68
CA ASN A 128 -8.75 7.54 5.44
C ASN A 128 -10.01 7.44 4.60
N GLU A 129 -10.28 8.41 3.75
CA GLU A 129 -11.43 8.39 2.86
C GLU A 129 -11.28 7.33 1.76
N ILE A 130 -10.11 7.23 1.11
CA ILE A 130 -9.81 6.18 0.14
C ILE A 130 -10.02 4.80 0.78
N ILE A 131 -9.43 4.57 1.96
CA ILE A 131 -9.56 3.31 2.69
C ILE A 131 -11.03 3.01 3.00
N SER A 132 -11.80 4.00 3.46
CA SER A 132 -13.21 3.82 3.82
C SER A 132 -14.06 3.40 2.61
N ILE A 133 -13.92 4.10 1.47
CA ILE A 133 -14.67 3.78 0.25
C ILE A 133 -14.28 2.40 -0.27
N ARG A 134 -12.99 2.12 -0.35
CA ARG A 134 -12.48 0.84 -0.86
C ARG A 134 -12.87 -0.33 0.04
N THR A 135 -12.75 -0.18 1.36
CA THR A 135 -13.16 -1.22 2.31
C THR A 135 -14.63 -1.59 2.13
N ARG A 136 -15.52 -0.61 1.98
CA ARG A 136 -16.94 -0.87 1.72
C ARG A 136 -17.14 -1.64 0.41
N LYS A 137 -16.52 -1.20 -0.69
CA LYS A 137 -16.59 -1.90 -1.98
C LYS A 137 -16.07 -3.35 -1.87
N ILE A 138 -14.95 -3.57 -1.17
CA ILE A 138 -14.37 -4.90 -0.95
C ILE A 138 -15.31 -5.82 -0.16
N ILE A 139 -15.96 -5.31 0.88
CA ILE A 139 -16.95 -6.06 1.65
C ILE A 139 -18.13 -6.45 0.76
N GLU A 140 -18.65 -5.53 -0.05
CA GLU A 140 -19.74 -5.79 -0.99
C GLU A 140 -19.36 -6.81 -2.07
N LEU A 141 -18.14 -6.72 -2.64
CA LEU A 141 -17.62 -7.73 -3.58
C LEU A 141 -17.55 -9.12 -2.95
N ALA A 142 -17.08 -9.21 -1.71
CA ALA A 142 -17.00 -10.48 -0.97
C ALA A 142 -18.39 -11.02 -0.66
N PHE A 143 -19.34 -10.17 -0.26
CA PHE A 143 -20.72 -10.53 0.03
C PHE A 143 -21.46 -11.05 -1.22
N LEU A 144 -21.26 -10.41 -2.36
CA LEU A 144 -21.85 -10.81 -3.64
C LEU A 144 -21.14 -12.02 -4.27
N GLY A 145 -20.05 -12.50 -3.67
CA GLY A 145 -19.28 -13.65 -4.18
C GLY A 145 -18.60 -13.39 -5.53
N ILE A 146 -18.35 -12.12 -5.89
CA ILE A 146 -17.78 -11.74 -7.18
C ILE A 146 -16.35 -12.26 -7.30
N THR A 147 -16.08 -13.08 -8.33
CA THR A 147 -14.77 -13.70 -8.60
C THR A 147 -14.17 -13.25 -9.93
N ASP A 148 -14.70 -12.20 -10.53
CA ASP A 148 -14.20 -11.65 -11.79
C ASP A 148 -12.75 -11.17 -11.60
N GLN A 149 -11.85 -11.75 -12.40
CA GLN A 149 -10.42 -11.50 -12.28
C GLN A 149 -10.07 -10.05 -12.65
N GLU A 150 -10.78 -9.44 -13.61
CA GLU A 150 -10.52 -8.03 -13.98
C GLU A 150 -10.83 -7.07 -12.84
N ILE A 151 -11.82 -7.39 -12.01
CA ILE A 151 -12.16 -6.61 -10.81
C ILE A 151 -11.12 -6.87 -9.71
N LEU A 152 -10.77 -8.14 -9.48
CA LEU A 152 -9.79 -8.51 -8.45
C LEU A 152 -8.39 -7.98 -8.75
N ASP A 153 -8.00 -7.83 -10.01
CA ASP A 153 -6.71 -7.27 -10.42
C ASP A 153 -6.56 -5.76 -10.12
N ARG A 154 -7.66 -5.10 -9.73
CA ARG A 154 -7.65 -3.70 -9.27
C ARG A 154 -7.37 -3.58 -7.77
N LEU A 155 -7.42 -4.69 -7.05
CA LEU A 155 -7.09 -4.75 -5.63
C LEU A 155 -5.58 -4.88 -5.42
N THR A 156 -5.09 -4.28 -4.33
CA THR A 156 -3.72 -4.54 -3.86
C THR A 156 -3.63 -5.92 -3.20
N ALA A 157 -2.42 -6.39 -2.91
CA ALA A 157 -2.21 -7.68 -2.25
C ALA A 157 -2.87 -7.72 -0.86
N GLU A 158 -2.81 -6.62 -0.11
CA GLU A 158 -3.45 -6.47 1.20
C GLU A 158 -4.97 -6.54 1.09
N GLU A 159 -5.54 -5.87 0.08
CA GLU A 159 -6.98 -5.86 -0.17
C GLU A 159 -7.50 -7.22 -0.63
N ILE A 160 -6.75 -7.93 -1.49
CA ILE A 160 -7.08 -9.31 -1.87
C ILE A 160 -7.11 -10.22 -0.64
N LEU A 161 -6.18 -10.02 0.29
CA LEU A 161 -6.14 -10.79 1.53
C LEU A 161 -7.38 -10.52 2.39
N VAL A 162 -7.78 -9.27 2.53
CA VAL A 162 -9.00 -8.86 3.23
C VAL A 162 -10.24 -9.45 2.55
N TYR A 163 -10.36 -9.29 1.22
CA TYR A 163 -11.43 -9.85 0.41
C TYR A 163 -11.59 -11.37 0.64
N LYS A 164 -10.50 -12.14 0.51
CA LYS A 164 -10.52 -13.60 0.69
C LYS A 164 -10.96 -14.01 2.10
N ASN A 165 -10.51 -13.29 3.14
CA ASN A 165 -10.90 -13.59 4.51
C ASN A 165 -12.39 -13.29 4.77
N ILE A 166 -12.90 -12.16 4.27
CA ILE A 166 -14.32 -11.81 4.40
C ILE A 166 -15.17 -12.84 3.67
N LYS A 167 -14.82 -13.18 2.43
CA LYS A 167 -15.51 -14.19 1.64
C LYS A 167 -15.53 -15.52 2.35
N TYR A 168 -14.40 -15.98 2.89
CA TYR A 168 -14.30 -17.22 3.66
C TYR A 168 -15.22 -17.20 4.88
N ILE A 169 -15.25 -16.10 5.63
CA ILE A 169 -16.14 -15.97 6.81
C ILE A 169 -17.60 -16.07 6.39
N ILE A 170 -18.01 -15.39 5.30
CA ILE A 170 -19.38 -15.41 4.82
C ILE A 170 -19.79 -16.82 4.39
N GLU A 171 -18.95 -17.50 3.61
CA GLU A 171 -19.25 -18.82 3.04
C GLU A 171 -19.30 -19.94 4.12
N HIS A 172 -18.42 -19.89 5.12
CA HIS A 172 -18.29 -20.98 6.09
C HIS A 172 -19.06 -20.72 7.38
N SER A 173 -19.09 -19.48 7.91
CA SER A 173 -19.78 -19.21 9.17
C SER A 173 -21.31 -19.30 9.05
N ILE A 174 -21.88 -18.81 7.96
CA ILE A 174 -23.33 -18.84 7.74
C ILE A 174 -23.77 -20.22 7.23
N GLY A 175 -22.99 -20.82 6.32
CA GLY A 175 -23.27 -22.15 5.78
C GLY A 175 -23.25 -23.25 6.85
N ASP A 176 -22.27 -23.22 7.75
CA ASP A 176 -22.14 -24.19 8.86
C ASP A 176 -23.27 -24.05 9.88
N ILE A 177 -23.73 -22.82 10.17
CA ILE A 177 -24.86 -22.58 11.09
C ILE A 177 -26.17 -23.10 10.47
N ILE A 178 -26.41 -22.85 9.19
CA ILE A 178 -27.63 -23.31 8.50
C ILE A 178 -27.56 -24.81 8.24
N GLY A 179 -26.41 -25.36 7.86
CA GLY A 179 -26.23 -26.81 7.61
C GLY A 179 -26.37 -27.67 8.84
N ASN A 180 -25.96 -27.19 10.02
CA ASN A 180 -26.15 -27.89 11.30
C ASN A 180 -27.60 -27.86 11.84
N THR A 181 -28.46 -27.01 11.28
CA THR A 181 -29.90 -27.00 11.63
C THR A 181 -30.74 -27.92 10.75
N ALA A 182 -30.14 -28.54 9.70
CA ALA A 182 -30.82 -29.43 8.75
C ALA A 182 -30.56 -30.93 8.99
N ASN A 183 -29.82 -31.30 10.07
CA ASN A 183 -29.67 -32.66 10.61
C ASN A 183 -30.29 -32.68 12.01
#